data_de4970d47d476d9a0191dc228acc7bb2
#
_entry.id   de4970d47d476d9a0191dc228acc7bb2
#
_cell.length_a   1.000
_cell.length_b   1.000
_cell.length_c   1.000
_cell.angle_alpha   90.00
_cell.angle_beta   90.00
_cell.angle_gamma   90.00
#
_symmetry.space_group_name_H-M   'P 1'
#
loop_
_entity.id
_entity.type
_entity.pdbx_description
1 polymer ?
#
loop_
_entity_poly.entity_id
_entity_poly.type
_entity_poly.pdbx_seq_one_letter_code
_entity_poly.pdbx_strand_id
1 'polypeptide(L)'
;PEMPSVPGRDIDWKDFSSKQKEENIPCAWLESSEPSYILYTSGTTGKPKGVQRDVGGHAVAMAASMEYIYCGAAGETIFTTSDIGWAVGHSYIIYAPLIAGLTSILYEGVPVRPDAGVWWKIVQDYKVNVMFSAPTAIRVLKKHDPALLKKYDLSSLKHLFLAGEPLDEPTHAWIAEGLGKPVIDHYWQTETGWPVLTAMHGIEKTPIKYGSPSFPAYGYDLKLLRESDASEAGADEKAVVAIVPPLPPGCMSTIWGDDERFVKTYFGDFKGRLVYSTFDWGIRDQDGYYFILGRTDDVINVA
;
A
#
# COMPACT_ATOMS: atom_id res chain seq x y z
N PRO A 1 -11.42 -26.62 -16.56
CA PRO A 1 -11.17 -26.63 -18.00
C PRO A 1 -9.67 -26.73 -18.24
N GLU A 2 -9.26 -27.65 -19.10
CA GLU A 2 -7.88 -27.73 -19.53
C GLU A 2 -7.52 -26.46 -20.31
N MET A 3 -6.42 -25.81 -19.94
CA MET A 3 -5.92 -24.69 -20.69
C MET A 3 -5.31 -25.16 -22.02
N PRO A 4 -5.63 -24.51 -23.14
CA PRO A 4 -5.02 -24.86 -24.41
C PRO A 4 -3.51 -24.64 -24.32
N SER A 5 -2.73 -25.69 -24.56
CA SER A 5 -1.27 -25.67 -24.56
C SER A 5 -0.72 -25.66 -25.99
N VAL A 6 0.27 -24.81 -26.25
CA VAL A 6 0.96 -24.73 -27.54
C VAL A 6 2.31 -25.44 -27.41
N PRO A 7 2.52 -26.57 -28.12
CA PRO A 7 3.78 -27.30 -28.07
C PRO A 7 4.98 -26.41 -28.45
N GLY A 8 6.06 -26.53 -27.68
CA GLY A 8 7.29 -25.76 -27.90
C GLY A 8 7.28 -24.33 -27.33
N ARG A 9 6.11 -23.80 -26.93
CA ARG A 9 5.98 -22.51 -26.23
C ARG A 9 5.64 -22.69 -24.77
N ASP A 10 4.65 -23.52 -24.47
CA ASP A 10 4.11 -23.70 -23.14
C ASP A 10 4.72 -24.96 -22.48
N ILE A 11 5.11 -24.79 -21.22
CA ILE A 11 5.71 -25.86 -20.43
C ILE A 11 4.85 -26.06 -19.18
N ASP A 12 4.46 -27.31 -18.93
CA ASP A 12 3.75 -27.64 -17.68
C ASP A 12 4.65 -27.40 -16.48
N TRP A 13 4.12 -26.74 -15.45
CA TRP A 13 4.88 -26.38 -14.26
C TRP A 13 5.42 -27.60 -13.50
N LYS A 14 4.66 -28.68 -13.40
CA LYS A 14 5.11 -29.89 -12.71
C LYS A 14 6.24 -30.56 -13.46
N ASP A 15 6.13 -30.63 -14.81
CA ASP A 15 7.18 -31.17 -15.66
C ASP A 15 8.45 -30.32 -15.60
N PHE A 16 8.31 -29.00 -15.56
CA PHE A 16 9.43 -28.08 -15.42
C PHE A 16 10.12 -28.23 -14.08
N SER A 17 9.35 -28.14 -12.98
CA SER A 17 9.89 -28.18 -11.63
C SER A 17 10.50 -29.54 -11.25
N SER A 18 9.92 -30.65 -11.74
CA SER A 18 10.45 -32.01 -11.46
C SER A 18 11.83 -32.27 -12.09
N LYS A 19 12.20 -31.51 -13.10
CA LYS A 19 13.50 -31.62 -13.79
C LYS A 19 14.58 -30.77 -13.16
N GLN A 20 14.22 -29.90 -12.20
CA GLN A 20 15.19 -29.05 -11.51
C GLN A 20 15.91 -29.86 -10.44
N LYS A 21 17.20 -29.56 -10.24
CA LYS A 21 17.98 -30.12 -9.14
C LYS A 21 17.90 -29.20 -7.94
N GLU A 22 17.97 -29.78 -6.75
CA GLU A 22 18.22 -29.01 -5.53
C GLU A 22 19.67 -28.47 -5.59
N GLU A 23 19.81 -27.22 -5.98
CA GLU A 23 21.10 -26.53 -6.00
C GLU A 23 20.99 -25.28 -5.10
N ASN A 24 22.05 -25.04 -4.34
CA ASN A 24 22.17 -23.80 -3.60
C ASN A 24 22.51 -22.67 -4.56
N ILE A 25 21.50 -21.87 -4.94
CA ILE A 25 21.70 -20.72 -5.82
C ILE A 25 22.20 -19.56 -4.97
N PRO A 26 23.44 -19.06 -5.18
CA PRO A 26 23.97 -17.94 -4.43
C PRO A 26 23.19 -16.66 -4.73
N CYS A 27 23.01 -15.79 -3.71
CA CYS A 27 22.47 -14.46 -3.92
C CYS A 27 23.40 -13.63 -4.80
N ALA A 28 22.81 -12.91 -5.78
CA ALA A 28 23.54 -11.88 -6.49
C ALA A 28 23.67 -10.64 -5.58
N TRP A 29 24.90 -10.16 -5.39
CA TRP A 29 25.16 -8.91 -4.71
C TRP A 29 25.01 -7.76 -5.71
N LEU A 30 24.15 -6.80 -5.39
CA LEU A 30 23.80 -5.66 -6.23
C LEU A 30 24.17 -4.37 -5.53
N GLU A 31 24.47 -3.34 -6.30
CA GLU A 31 24.57 -1.99 -5.77
C GLU A 31 23.17 -1.48 -5.38
N SER A 32 23.12 -0.65 -4.35
CA SER A 32 21.84 -0.18 -3.78
C SER A 32 20.95 0.58 -4.77
N SER A 33 21.55 1.21 -5.75
CA SER A 33 20.88 1.96 -6.83
C SER A 33 20.44 1.12 -8.01
N GLU A 34 20.83 -0.18 -8.08
CA GLU A 34 20.39 -1.04 -9.17
C GLU A 34 18.88 -1.31 -9.12
N PRO A 35 18.23 -1.48 -10.30
CA PRO A 35 16.81 -1.79 -10.34
C PRO A 35 16.47 -3.10 -9.64
N SER A 36 15.45 -3.05 -8.79
CA SER A 36 14.90 -4.21 -8.08
C SER A 36 13.82 -4.91 -8.90
N TYR A 37 12.76 -4.18 -9.21
CA TYR A 37 11.65 -4.68 -10.02
C TYR A 37 10.94 -3.53 -10.73
N ILE A 38 10.13 -3.89 -11.72
CA ILE A 38 9.28 -2.99 -12.48
C ILE A 38 7.84 -3.44 -12.35
N LEU A 39 6.96 -2.55 -11.91
CA LEU A 39 5.52 -2.80 -11.84
C LEU A 39 4.78 -1.87 -12.79
N TYR A 40 4.06 -2.47 -13.75
CA TYR A 40 3.27 -1.69 -14.69
C TYR A 40 1.94 -1.26 -14.09
N THR A 41 1.63 0.02 -14.28
CA THR A 41 0.34 0.61 -13.89
C THR A 41 -0.33 1.24 -15.11
N SER A 42 -1.67 1.39 -15.06
CA SER A 42 -2.40 2.19 -16.04
C SER A 42 -1.91 3.63 -15.97
N GLY A 43 -1.36 4.15 -17.07
CA GLY A 43 -0.96 5.55 -17.14
C GLY A 43 -2.18 6.46 -17.39
N THR A 44 -2.21 7.64 -16.77
CA THR A 44 -3.19 8.70 -17.05
C THR A 44 -3.21 9.11 -18.52
N THR A 45 -2.11 8.89 -19.24
CA THR A 45 -1.92 9.20 -20.67
C THR A 45 -2.25 8.04 -21.61
N GLY A 46 -2.91 6.98 -21.15
CA GLY A 46 -3.36 5.84 -21.96
C GLY A 46 -2.30 4.74 -22.20
N LYS A 47 -1.00 5.03 -22.12
CA LYS A 47 0.04 3.99 -22.19
C LYS A 47 0.44 3.55 -20.78
N PRO A 48 0.48 2.22 -20.49
CA PRO A 48 1.02 1.73 -19.23
C PRO A 48 2.42 2.28 -18.96
N LYS A 49 2.72 2.50 -17.68
CA LYS A 49 4.04 2.96 -17.23
C LYS A 49 4.65 1.92 -16.30
N GLY A 50 5.89 1.56 -16.54
CA GLY A 50 6.66 0.66 -15.68
C GLY A 50 7.28 1.45 -14.53
N VAL A 51 6.72 1.34 -13.34
CA VAL A 51 7.27 1.95 -12.13
C VAL A 51 8.49 1.15 -11.70
N GLN A 52 9.68 1.74 -11.81
CA GLN A 52 10.95 1.12 -11.43
C GLN A 52 11.35 1.54 -10.02
N ARG A 53 11.84 0.58 -9.23
CA ARG A 53 12.45 0.80 -7.91
C ARG A 53 13.87 0.31 -7.86
N ASP A 54 14.68 0.96 -7.04
CA ASP A 54 16.00 0.47 -6.67
C ASP A 54 15.94 -0.60 -5.56
N VAL A 55 17.03 -1.34 -5.42
CA VAL A 55 17.15 -2.42 -4.41
C VAL A 55 17.27 -1.85 -3.01
N GLY A 56 18.20 -0.90 -2.81
CA GLY A 56 18.55 -0.40 -1.49
C GLY A 56 17.48 0.49 -0.89
N GLY A 57 16.95 1.43 -1.67
CA GLY A 57 15.89 2.33 -1.20
C GLY A 57 14.62 1.56 -0.87
N HIS A 58 14.25 0.57 -1.70
CA HIS A 58 13.10 -0.29 -1.41
C HIS A 58 13.31 -1.08 -0.11
N ALA A 59 14.46 -1.71 0.08
CA ALA A 59 14.75 -2.49 1.27
C ALA A 59 14.70 -1.64 2.56
N VAL A 60 15.29 -0.43 2.51
CA VAL A 60 15.26 0.52 3.65
C VAL A 60 13.83 0.93 3.99
N ALA A 61 13.02 1.29 2.97
CA ALA A 61 11.63 1.66 3.18
C ALA A 61 10.80 0.52 3.75
N MET A 62 11.01 -0.71 3.28
CA MET A 62 10.31 -1.89 3.77
C MET A 62 10.67 -2.19 5.23
N ALA A 63 11.95 -2.14 5.60
CA ALA A 63 12.39 -2.33 6.97
C ALA A 63 11.82 -1.26 7.90
N ALA A 64 11.97 0.01 7.54
CA ALA A 64 11.49 1.14 8.32
C ALA A 64 9.96 1.13 8.49
N SER A 65 9.22 0.84 7.42
CA SER A 65 7.76 0.79 7.50
C SER A 65 7.25 -0.35 8.39
N MET A 66 7.89 -1.53 8.36
CA MET A 66 7.51 -2.64 9.25
C MET A 66 7.72 -2.29 10.72
N GLU A 67 8.80 -1.61 11.06
CA GLU A 67 9.10 -1.21 12.44
C GLU A 67 8.21 -0.03 12.89
N TYR A 68 8.21 1.06 12.14
CA TYR A 68 7.66 2.33 12.59
C TYR A 68 6.18 2.54 12.27
N ILE A 69 5.65 1.86 11.24
CA ILE A 69 4.25 1.97 10.83
C ILE A 69 3.48 0.73 11.26
N TYR A 70 3.86 -0.43 10.75
CA TYR A 70 3.12 -1.69 10.96
C TYR A 70 3.35 -2.32 12.33
N CYS A 71 4.37 -1.89 13.07
CA CYS A 71 4.71 -2.39 14.41
C CYS A 71 4.93 -3.92 14.43
N GLY A 72 5.44 -4.45 13.33
CA GLY A 72 5.73 -5.87 13.17
C GLY A 72 7.13 -6.19 13.69
N ALA A 73 7.25 -7.28 14.45
CA ALA A 73 8.52 -7.76 15.00
C ALA A 73 8.88 -9.15 14.46
N ALA A 74 10.18 -9.49 14.47
CA ALA A 74 10.64 -10.80 14.04
C ALA A 74 9.94 -11.93 14.83
N GLY A 75 9.51 -12.97 14.10
CA GLY A 75 8.76 -14.09 14.65
C GLY A 75 7.24 -13.88 14.72
N GLU A 76 6.74 -12.68 14.45
CA GLU A 76 5.31 -12.41 14.35
C GLU A 76 4.74 -12.78 12.97
N THR A 77 3.42 -12.78 12.87
CA THR A 77 2.70 -13.12 11.66
C THR A 77 1.95 -11.92 11.10
N ILE A 78 2.11 -11.67 9.79
CA ILE A 78 1.33 -10.68 9.04
C ILE A 78 0.41 -11.38 8.05
N PHE A 79 -0.80 -10.85 7.92
CA PHE A 79 -1.77 -11.26 6.92
C PHE A 79 -2.19 -10.05 6.06
N THR A 80 -1.65 -9.98 4.85
CA THR A 80 -2.02 -8.96 3.87
C THR A 80 -2.95 -9.58 2.84
N THR A 81 -4.17 -9.05 2.75
CA THR A 81 -5.25 -9.63 1.94
C THR A 81 -5.27 -9.16 0.49
N SER A 82 -4.23 -8.46 0.04
CA SER A 82 -4.09 -7.96 -1.33
C SER A 82 -3.58 -9.04 -2.29
N ASP A 83 -3.69 -8.77 -3.57
CA ASP A 83 -3.10 -9.59 -4.63
C ASP A 83 -1.61 -9.25 -4.81
N ILE A 84 -0.78 -10.28 -5.08
CA ILE A 84 0.65 -10.12 -5.31
C ILE A 84 0.98 -9.35 -6.60
N GLY A 85 0.02 -9.18 -7.50
CA GLY A 85 0.16 -8.36 -8.71
C GLY A 85 0.15 -6.86 -8.47
N TRP A 86 -0.21 -6.40 -7.26
CA TRP A 86 -0.19 -4.99 -6.88
C TRP A 86 1.06 -4.63 -6.08
N ALA A 87 1.36 -3.33 -6.00
CA ALA A 87 2.47 -2.83 -5.19
C ALA A 87 2.35 -3.26 -3.71
N VAL A 88 1.14 -3.31 -3.17
CA VAL A 88 0.86 -3.83 -1.82
C VAL A 88 1.35 -5.26 -1.67
N GLY A 89 1.08 -6.13 -2.65
CA GLY A 89 1.51 -7.52 -2.63
C GLY A 89 3.02 -7.65 -2.65
N HIS A 90 3.71 -6.91 -3.54
CA HIS A 90 5.18 -6.89 -3.57
C HIS A 90 5.74 -6.39 -2.23
N SER A 91 5.30 -5.23 -1.77
CA SER A 91 5.84 -4.62 -0.57
C SER A 91 5.50 -5.41 0.70
N TYR A 92 4.23 -5.79 0.92
CA TYR A 92 3.73 -6.23 2.24
C TYR A 92 3.19 -7.66 2.30
N ILE A 93 3.31 -8.43 1.21
CA ILE A 93 3.19 -9.90 1.26
C ILE A 93 4.58 -10.53 1.11
N ILE A 94 5.42 -9.99 0.20
CA ILE A 94 6.68 -10.62 -0.17
C ILE A 94 7.85 -9.99 0.57
N TYR A 95 8.19 -8.71 0.30
CA TYR A 95 9.48 -8.15 0.71
C TYR A 95 9.53 -7.71 2.17
N ALA A 96 8.67 -6.82 2.61
CA ALA A 96 8.74 -6.22 3.94
C ALA A 96 8.63 -7.25 5.08
N PRO A 97 7.69 -8.21 5.04
CA PRO A 97 7.62 -9.22 6.09
C PRO A 97 8.90 -10.04 6.22
N LEU A 98 9.46 -10.47 5.10
CA LEU A 98 10.68 -11.31 5.10
C LEU A 98 11.90 -10.51 5.55
N ILE A 99 12.03 -9.24 5.15
CA ILE A 99 13.10 -8.35 5.62
C ILE A 99 13.03 -8.17 7.13
N ALA A 100 11.83 -8.01 7.69
CA ALA A 100 11.61 -7.82 9.12
C ALA A 100 11.54 -9.13 9.94
N GLY A 101 11.67 -10.29 9.29
CA GLY A 101 11.66 -11.60 9.95
C GLY A 101 10.29 -12.08 10.40
N LEU A 102 9.21 -11.61 9.74
CA LEU A 102 7.85 -12.06 10.00
C LEU A 102 7.48 -13.26 9.12
N THR A 103 6.50 -14.02 9.60
CA THR A 103 5.77 -14.99 8.77
C THR A 103 4.71 -14.25 7.97
N SER A 104 4.72 -14.40 6.64
CA SER A 104 3.68 -13.84 5.76
C SER A 104 2.69 -14.90 5.33
N ILE A 105 1.39 -14.61 5.45
CA ILE A 105 0.32 -15.49 5.00
C ILE A 105 -0.08 -15.13 3.58
N LEU A 106 -0.02 -16.11 2.68
CA LEU A 106 -0.61 -16.03 1.35
C LEU A 106 -1.95 -16.78 1.37
N TYR A 107 -3.02 -16.09 1.04
CA TYR A 107 -4.37 -16.64 1.01
C TYR A 107 -4.98 -16.54 -0.38
N GLU A 108 -5.20 -17.70 -1.00
CA GLU A 108 -5.87 -17.80 -2.29
C GLU A 108 -7.39 -17.90 -2.07
N GLY A 109 -8.04 -16.76 -1.92
CA GLY A 109 -9.48 -16.74 -1.67
C GLY A 109 -10.04 -15.33 -1.55
N VAL A 110 -11.36 -15.25 -1.33
CA VAL A 110 -12.10 -14.01 -1.15
C VAL A 110 -12.63 -13.90 0.29
N PRO A 111 -12.91 -12.69 0.80
CA PRO A 111 -13.21 -12.46 2.22
C PRO A 111 -14.51 -13.12 2.72
N VAL A 112 -15.37 -13.61 1.80
CA VAL A 112 -16.71 -14.15 2.11
C VAL A 112 -16.88 -15.63 1.75
N ARG A 113 -15.80 -16.34 1.43
CA ARG A 113 -15.83 -17.77 1.14
C ARG A 113 -14.80 -18.51 1.98
N PRO A 114 -15.20 -19.63 2.64
CA PRO A 114 -16.54 -20.27 2.64
C PRO A 114 -17.61 -19.44 3.34
N ASP A 115 -17.24 -18.55 4.27
CA ASP A 115 -18.12 -17.59 4.94
C ASP A 115 -17.34 -16.29 5.27
N ALA A 116 -18.05 -15.24 5.67
CA ALA A 116 -17.45 -13.93 5.98
C ALA A 116 -16.59 -13.89 7.27
N GLY A 117 -16.47 -15.01 7.96
CA GLY A 117 -15.58 -15.18 9.11
C GLY A 117 -14.21 -15.75 8.76
N VAL A 118 -13.97 -16.12 7.49
CA VAL A 118 -12.75 -16.83 7.08
C VAL A 118 -11.46 -16.06 7.44
N TRP A 119 -11.43 -14.75 7.27
CA TRP A 119 -10.24 -13.96 7.62
C TRP A 119 -10.00 -13.92 9.13
N TRP A 120 -11.07 -13.82 9.91
CA TRP A 120 -10.98 -13.83 11.37
C TRP A 120 -10.53 -15.21 11.89
N LYS A 121 -10.97 -16.28 11.21
CA LYS A 121 -10.47 -17.64 11.46
C LYS A 121 -8.97 -17.74 11.17
N ILE A 122 -8.48 -17.18 10.07
CA ILE A 122 -7.05 -17.12 9.75
C ILE A 122 -6.27 -16.36 10.83
N VAL A 123 -6.80 -15.21 11.30
CA VAL A 123 -6.19 -14.46 12.39
C VAL A 123 -6.04 -15.33 13.64
N GLN A 124 -7.06 -16.07 14.02
CA GLN A 124 -7.03 -16.97 15.17
C GLN A 124 -6.03 -18.12 14.97
N ASP A 125 -6.16 -18.84 13.84
CA ASP A 125 -5.43 -20.10 13.61
C ASP A 125 -3.92 -19.87 13.48
N TYR A 126 -3.52 -18.77 12.85
CA TYR A 126 -2.12 -18.42 12.62
C TYR A 126 -1.58 -17.34 13.56
N LYS A 127 -2.37 -16.94 14.57
CA LYS A 127 -1.98 -15.92 15.56
C LYS A 127 -1.46 -14.64 14.91
N VAL A 128 -2.20 -14.14 13.91
CA VAL A 128 -1.84 -12.93 13.15
C VAL A 128 -1.70 -11.73 14.08
N ASN A 129 -0.59 -11.02 13.98
CA ASN A 129 -0.30 -9.83 14.78
C ASN A 129 -0.60 -8.54 14.02
N VAL A 130 -0.37 -8.54 12.71
CA VAL A 130 -0.60 -7.41 11.82
C VAL A 130 -1.49 -7.86 10.67
N MET A 131 -2.58 -7.13 10.43
CA MET A 131 -3.43 -7.37 9.27
C MET A 131 -3.44 -6.13 8.37
N PHE A 132 -3.35 -6.34 7.05
CA PHE A 132 -3.46 -5.29 6.06
C PHE A 132 -4.50 -5.65 5.01
N SER A 133 -5.44 -4.75 4.76
CA SER A 133 -6.54 -4.97 3.83
C SER A 133 -6.91 -3.68 3.07
N ALA A 134 -8.03 -3.70 2.36
CA ALA A 134 -8.57 -2.57 1.64
C ALA A 134 -9.97 -2.18 2.17
N PRO A 135 -10.35 -0.90 2.14
CA PRO A 135 -11.67 -0.44 2.55
C PRO A 135 -12.84 -1.18 1.87
N THR A 136 -12.73 -1.47 0.57
CA THR A 136 -13.74 -2.26 -0.17
C THR A 136 -13.98 -3.62 0.46
N ALA A 137 -12.95 -4.32 0.88
CA ALA A 137 -13.10 -5.62 1.52
C ALA A 137 -13.83 -5.50 2.87
N ILE A 138 -13.50 -4.48 3.65
CA ILE A 138 -14.18 -4.19 4.92
C ILE A 138 -15.66 -3.82 4.70
N ARG A 139 -15.96 -3.00 3.67
CA ARG A 139 -17.35 -2.69 3.27
C ARG A 139 -18.13 -3.95 2.87
N VAL A 140 -17.49 -4.91 2.22
CA VAL A 140 -18.11 -6.21 1.91
C VAL A 140 -18.40 -6.97 3.22
N LEU A 141 -17.44 -7.09 4.11
CA LEU A 141 -17.62 -7.76 5.41
C LEU A 141 -18.68 -7.11 6.28
N LYS A 142 -18.78 -5.77 6.27
CA LYS A 142 -19.78 -4.99 7.00
C LYS A 142 -21.24 -5.36 6.62
N LYS A 143 -21.46 -5.90 5.43
CA LYS A 143 -22.79 -6.35 4.98
C LYS A 143 -23.22 -7.72 5.57
N HIS A 144 -22.31 -8.39 6.27
CA HIS A 144 -22.55 -9.69 6.89
C HIS A 144 -22.78 -9.57 8.40
N ASP A 145 -23.09 -10.69 9.04
CA ASP A 145 -23.37 -10.75 10.47
C ASP A 145 -22.16 -10.26 11.29
N PRO A 146 -22.28 -9.15 12.05
CA PRO A 146 -21.20 -8.63 12.88
C PRO A 146 -20.76 -9.59 14.00
N ALA A 147 -21.59 -10.58 14.37
CA ALA A 147 -21.22 -11.60 15.34
C ALA A 147 -20.00 -12.44 14.88
N LEU A 148 -19.73 -12.49 13.57
CA LEU A 148 -18.55 -13.17 13.04
C LEU A 148 -17.22 -12.57 13.54
N LEU A 149 -17.16 -11.28 13.84
CA LEU A 149 -16.00 -10.64 14.48
C LEU A 149 -15.74 -11.13 15.91
N LYS A 150 -16.80 -11.55 16.62
CA LYS A 150 -16.72 -12.03 18.00
C LYS A 150 -16.62 -13.54 18.12
N LYS A 151 -16.74 -14.24 17.00
CA LYS A 151 -16.71 -15.72 16.95
C LYS A 151 -15.30 -16.30 17.14
N TYR A 152 -14.28 -15.54 16.79
CA TYR A 152 -12.90 -15.98 16.75
C TYR A 152 -12.03 -15.24 17.76
N ASP A 153 -10.96 -15.88 18.23
CA ASP A 153 -9.96 -15.26 19.09
C ASP A 153 -9.04 -14.32 18.30
N LEU A 154 -9.26 -13.03 18.41
CA LEU A 154 -8.47 -11.97 17.76
C LEU A 154 -7.48 -11.32 18.73
N SER A 155 -7.16 -11.95 19.86
CA SER A 155 -6.29 -11.38 20.89
C SER A 155 -4.85 -11.11 20.40
N SER A 156 -4.37 -11.93 19.45
CA SER A 156 -3.04 -11.77 18.84
C SER A 156 -2.95 -10.53 17.94
N LEU A 157 -4.07 -10.08 17.36
CA LEU A 157 -4.09 -8.94 16.44
C LEU A 157 -3.78 -7.63 17.19
N LYS A 158 -2.74 -6.94 16.75
CA LYS A 158 -2.34 -5.63 17.28
C LYS A 158 -2.99 -4.48 16.54
N HIS A 159 -2.94 -4.54 15.20
CA HIS A 159 -3.40 -3.49 14.30
C HIS A 159 -4.04 -4.07 13.04
N LEU A 160 -5.02 -3.35 12.50
CA LEU A 160 -5.50 -3.50 11.13
C LEU A 160 -5.14 -2.24 10.36
N PHE A 161 -4.47 -2.42 9.21
CA PHE A 161 -4.15 -1.34 8.28
C PHE A 161 -5.04 -1.41 7.04
N LEU A 162 -5.44 -0.24 6.53
CA LEU A 162 -6.27 -0.13 5.34
C LEU A 162 -5.66 0.86 4.35
N ALA A 163 -5.68 0.54 3.05
CA ALA A 163 -5.23 1.42 1.98
C ALA A 163 -5.85 1.08 0.63
N GLY A 164 -5.55 1.93 -0.36
CA GLY A 164 -5.86 1.72 -1.78
C GLY A 164 -7.04 2.54 -2.27
N GLU A 165 -7.89 3.02 -1.38
CA GLU A 165 -9.01 3.91 -1.65
C GLU A 165 -9.39 4.66 -0.38
N PRO A 166 -10.12 5.79 -0.46
CA PRO A 166 -10.55 6.51 0.73
C PRO A 166 -11.40 5.64 1.67
N LEU A 167 -11.05 5.63 2.94
CA LEU A 167 -11.81 4.96 3.98
C LEU A 167 -12.86 5.92 4.55
N ASP A 168 -14.13 5.60 4.35
CA ASP A 168 -15.22 6.40 4.90
C ASP A 168 -15.33 6.23 6.44
N GLU A 169 -15.66 7.32 7.13
CA GLU A 169 -15.76 7.36 8.58
C GLU A 169 -16.70 6.27 9.17
N PRO A 170 -17.90 6.02 8.61
CA PRO A 170 -18.79 4.98 9.14
C PRO A 170 -18.25 3.56 8.99
N THR A 171 -17.43 3.28 7.99
CA THR A 171 -16.77 1.98 7.82
C THR A 171 -15.58 1.86 8.77
N HIS A 172 -14.82 2.94 8.92
CA HIS A 172 -13.70 3.00 9.86
C HIS A 172 -14.17 2.76 11.30
N ALA A 173 -15.19 3.50 11.75
CA ALA A 173 -15.80 3.35 13.08
C ALA A 173 -16.29 1.91 13.32
N TRP A 174 -17.06 1.36 12.36
CA TRP A 174 -17.62 0.02 12.48
C TRP A 174 -16.55 -1.04 12.71
N ILE A 175 -15.47 -1.03 11.94
CA ILE A 175 -14.43 -2.06 12.08
C ILE A 175 -13.56 -1.85 13.31
N ALA A 176 -13.26 -0.60 13.67
CA ALA A 176 -12.48 -0.27 14.87
C ALA A 176 -13.22 -0.69 16.16
N GLU A 177 -14.51 -0.38 16.25
CA GLU A 177 -15.37 -0.77 17.37
C GLU A 177 -15.56 -2.30 17.42
N GLY A 178 -15.77 -2.92 16.26
CA GLY A 178 -15.97 -4.37 16.15
C GLY A 178 -14.76 -5.17 16.60
N LEU A 179 -13.56 -4.73 16.24
CA LEU A 179 -12.28 -5.36 16.60
C LEU A 179 -11.81 -4.99 18.01
N GLY A 180 -12.16 -3.80 18.50
CA GLY A 180 -11.56 -3.23 19.72
C GLY A 180 -10.04 -3.04 19.61
N LYS A 181 -9.55 -2.81 18.40
CA LYS A 181 -8.13 -2.63 18.07
C LYS A 181 -7.94 -1.38 17.22
N PRO A 182 -6.72 -0.78 17.21
CA PRO A 182 -6.41 0.30 16.29
C PRO A 182 -6.60 -0.13 14.84
N VAL A 183 -7.38 0.64 14.10
CA VAL A 183 -7.51 0.54 12.64
C VAL A 183 -6.90 1.79 12.05
N ILE A 184 -5.85 1.63 11.26
CA ILE A 184 -5.06 2.73 10.73
C ILE A 184 -5.28 2.79 9.22
N ASP A 185 -5.92 3.87 8.77
CA ASP A 185 -5.93 4.21 7.35
C ASP A 185 -4.57 4.78 6.96
N HIS A 186 -4.10 4.44 5.77
CA HIS A 186 -2.89 5.04 5.24
C HIS A 186 -3.00 5.25 3.74
N TYR A 187 -2.40 6.33 3.27
CA TYR A 187 -2.39 6.73 1.88
C TYR A 187 -1.01 6.56 1.28
N TRP A 188 -0.94 5.94 0.12
CA TRP A 188 0.22 5.81 -0.73
C TRP A 188 -0.16 5.39 -2.15
N GLN A 189 0.81 5.38 -3.03
CA GLN A 189 0.66 5.04 -4.43
C GLN A 189 1.66 3.95 -4.82
N THR A 190 1.43 3.31 -5.97
CA THR A 190 2.43 2.42 -6.56
C THR A 190 3.76 3.13 -6.72
N GLU A 191 3.74 4.40 -7.08
CA GLU A 191 4.90 5.25 -7.28
C GLU A 191 5.69 5.55 -6.01
N THR A 192 5.03 5.78 -4.90
CA THR A 192 5.70 6.06 -3.62
C THR A 192 6.18 4.79 -2.93
N GLY A 193 5.54 3.63 -3.18
CA GLY A 193 5.97 2.31 -2.75
C GLY A 193 5.71 1.95 -1.29
N TRP A 194 5.46 2.94 -0.44
CA TRP A 194 5.15 2.79 0.97
C TRP A 194 4.33 4.00 1.47
N PRO A 195 3.75 3.95 2.69
CA PRO A 195 2.85 5.00 3.18
C PRO A 195 3.44 6.40 3.19
N VAL A 196 2.73 7.33 2.55
CA VAL A 196 3.00 8.78 2.56
C VAL A 196 2.32 9.46 3.72
N LEU A 197 1.06 9.07 3.99
CA LEU A 197 0.27 9.52 5.15
C LEU A 197 -0.11 8.30 5.98
N THR A 198 0.12 8.37 7.28
CA THR A 198 -0.22 7.30 8.23
C THR A 198 -0.04 7.75 9.67
N ALA A 199 -0.63 7.03 10.61
CA ALA A 199 -0.24 7.09 12.01
C ALA A 199 0.96 6.15 12.24
N MET A 200 2.10 6.68 12.71
CA MET A 200 3.32 5.91 12.92
C MET A 200 3.40 5.39 14.37
N HIS A 201 2.55 4.42 14.69
CA HIS A 201 2.40 3.88 16.06
C HIS A 201 3.64 3.17 16.60
N GLY A 202 4.60 2.82 15.75
CA GLY A 202 5.91 2.31 16.17
C GLY A 202 6.84 3.40 16.73
N ILE A 203 6.54 4.68 16.48
CA ILE A 203 7.26 5.82 17.02
C ILE A 203 6.46 6.48 18.12
N GLU A 204 5.23 6.89 17.82
CA GLU A 204 4.35 7.59 18.74
C GLU A 204 2.89 7.21 18.51
N LYS A 205 2.18 6.91 19.61
CA LYS A 205 0.74 6.61 19.56
C LYS A 205 -0.05 7.90 19.39
N THR A 206 -0.23 8.31 18.16
CA THR A 206 -1.12 9.43 17.83
C THR A 206 -2.59 9.01 17.85
N PRO A 207 -3.52 9.89 18.24
CA PRO A 207 -4.96 9.62 18.11
C PRO A 207 -5.33 9.34 16.65
N ILE A 208 -6.21 8.38 16.42
CA ILE A 208 -6.73 8.06 15.09
C ILE A 208 -8.01 8.87 14.87
N LYS A 209 -8.05 9.64 13.79
CA LYS A 209 -9.25 10.36 13.34
C LYS A 209 -9.89 9.57 12.21
N TYR A 210 -11.13 9.13 12.41
CA TYR A 210 -11.81 8.27 11.41
C TYR A 210 -11.95 8.96 10.06
N GLY A 211 -11.67 8.24 9.00
CA GLY A 211 -11.67 8.76 7.62
C GLY A 211 -10.39 9.52 7.23
N SER A 212 -9.42 9.64 8.13
CA SER A 212 -8.15 10.30 7.86
C SER A 212 -6.98 9.32 7.86
N PRO A 213 -6.09 9.35 6.86
CA PRO A 213 -4.80 8.66 6.90
C PRO A 213 -3.77 9.36 7.80
N SER A 214 -4.18 10.27 8.66
CA SER A 214 -3.42 10.96 9.69
C SER A 214 -2.39 11.98 9.16
N PHE A 215 -1.08 11.72 9.32
CA PHE A 215 -0.01 12.70 9.10
C PHE A 215 1.02 12.20 8.09
N PRO A 216 1.83 13.11 7.50
CA PRO A 216 2.95 12.69 6.67
C PRO A 216 3.90 11.75 7.44
N ALA A 217 4.23 10.61 6.83
CA ALA A 217 5.24 9.72 7.37
C ALA A 217 6.61 10.41 7.36
N TYR A 218 7.44 10.13 8.36
CA TYR A 218 8.78 10.70 8.41
C TYR A 218 9.60 10.34 7.17
N GLY A 219 10.20 11.35 6.57
CA GLY A 219 10.89 11.29 5.28
C GLY A 219 10.14 12.01 4.16
N TYR A 220 8.84 12.24 4.28
CA TYR A 220 8.06 12.98 3.30
C TYR A 220 7.85 14.44 3.73
N ASP A 221 8.29 15.40 2.89
CA ASP A 221 7.86 16.80 2.98
C ASP A 221 6.63 17.00 2.10
N LEU A 222 5.45 16.79 2.70
CA LEU A 222 4.17 16.87 2.01
C LEU A 222 3.58 18.27 2.06
N LYS A 223 3.07 18.74 0.93
CA LYS A 223 2.39 20.02 0.80
C LYS A 223 1.04 19.85 0.12
N LEU A 224 0.11 20.72 0.45
CA LEU A 224 -1.13 20.92 -0.30
C LEU A 224 -0.97 22.18 -1.13
N LEU A 225 -0.95 22.05 -2.46
CA LEU A 225 -0.66 23.17 -3.38
C LEU A 225 -1.87 23.51 -4.23
N ARG A 226 -2.16 24.80 -4.34
CA ARG A 226 -3.19 25.30 -5.27
C ARG A 226 -2.72 25.10 -6.71
N GLU A 227 -3.61 24.63 -7.57
CA GLU A 227 -3.29 24.46 -8.99
C GLU A 227 -3.03 25.81 -9.68
N SER A 228 -3.67 26.88 -9.21
CA SER A 228 -3.65 28.21 -9.87
C SER A 228 -2.28 28.88 -9.83
N ASP A 229 -1.57 28.76 -8.70
CA ASP A 229 -0.35 29.54 -8.45
C ASP A 229 0.74 28.77 -7.69
N ALA A 230 0.52 27.47 -7.44
CA ALA A 230 1.41 26.62 -6.66
C ALA A 230 1.68 27.10 -5.22
N SER A 231 0.88 28.02 -4.68
CA SER A 231 0.97 28.42 -3.28
C SER A 231 0.41 27.35 -2.35
N GLU A 232 0.84 27.34 -1.09
CA GLU A 232 0.34 26.39 -0.11
C GLU A 232 -1.10 26.75 0.31
N ALA A 233 -1.95 25.72 0.34
CA ALA A 233 -3.34 25.84 0.78
C ALA A 233 -3.41 25.95 2.31
N GLY A 234 -4.41 26.68 2.79
CA GLY A 234 -4.73 26.79 4.21
C GLY A 234 -5.41 25.53 4.77
N ALA A 235 -5.76 25.59 6.06
CA ALA A 235 -6.59 24.55 6.66
C ALA A 235 -7.98 24.52 6.02
N ASP A 236 -8.55 23.32 5.90
CA ASP A 236 -9.87 23.06 5.30
C ASP A 236 -10.01 23.47 3.83
N GLU A 237 -8.91 23.77 3.15
CA GLU A 237 -8.87 24.12 1.74
C GLU A 237 -8.46 22.91 0.89
N LYS A 238 -9.24 22.64 -0.17
CA LYS A 238 -8.95 21.58 -1.13
C LYS A 238 -7.79 22.01 -2.04
N ALA A 239 -6.77 21.16 -2.13
CA ALA A 239 -5.60 21.40 -3.00
C ALA A 239 -4.96 20.07 -3.43
N VAL A 240 -3.99 20.15 -4.33
CA VAL A 240 -3.27 18.96 -4.83
C VAL A 240 -2.22 18.53 -3.80
N VAL A 241 -2.21 17.25 -3.52
CA VAL A 241 -1.16 16.65 -2.68
C VAL A 241 0.14 16.59 -3.47
N ALA A 242 1.18 17.22 -2.96
CA ALA A 242 2.49 17.29 -3.59
C ALA A 242 3.60 16.93 -2.58
N ILE A 243 4.69 16.34 -3.06
CA ILE A 243 5.84 15.98 -2.23
C ILE A 243 7.03 16.81 -2.68
N VAL A 244 7.67 17.51 -1.74
CA VAL A 244 8.88 18.28 -2.01
C VAL A 244 10.09 17.36 -2.01
N PRO A 245 10.91 17.32 -3.08
CA PRO A 245 12.12 16.50 -3.11
C PRO A 245 13.18 16.94 -2.06
N PRO A 246 14.07 16.01 -1.68
CA PRO A 246 14.24 14.66 -2.25
C PRO A 246 13.11 13.71 -1.86
N LEU A 247 12.68 12.87 -2.81
CA LEU A 247 11.76 11.78 -2.47
C LEU A 247 12.48 10.80 -1.53
N PRO A 248 11.81 10.28 -0.50
CA PRO A 248 12.44 9.32 0.39
C PRO A 248 12.77 7.99 -0.30
N PRO A 249 13.70 7.20 0.27
CA PRO A 249 13.96 5.85 -0.21
C PRO A 249 12.68 5.03 -0.38
N GLY A 250 12.64 4.14 -1.37
CA GLY A 250 11.46 3.30 -1.68
C GLY A 250 10.47 3.93 -2.65
N CYS A 251 10.55 5.23 -2.93
CA CYS A 251 9.84 5.84 -4.05
C CYS A 251 10.38 5.33 -5.37
N MET A 252 9.58 5.45 -6.45
CA MET A 252 10.05 5.12 -7.79
C MET A 252 11.30 5.93 -8.16
N SER A 253 12.28 5.27 -8.78
CA SER A 253 13.48 5.93 -9.30
C SER A 253 13.23 6.56 -10.66
N THR A 254 12.41 5.92 -11.50
CA THR A 254 12.01 6.42 -12.82
C THR A 254 10.85 5.59 -13.40
N ILE A 255 10.38 5.97 -14.57
CA ILE A 255 9.58 5.11 -15.46
C ILE A 255 10.55 4.30 -16.32
N TRP A 256 10.45 2.99 -16.29
CA TRP A 256 11.28 2.08 -17.05
C TRP A 256 11.36 2.46 -18.53
N GLY A 257 12.59 2.76 -18.99
CA GLY A 257 12.86 3.11 -20.38
C GLY A 257 12.34 4.49 -20.82
N ASP A 258 11.90 5.37 -19.89
CA ASP A 258 11.31 6.67 -20.26
C ASP A 258 11.48 7.72 -19.15
N ASP A 259 12.73 8.13 -18.91
CA ASP A 259 13.07 9.13 -17.89
C ASP A 259 12.45 10.51 -18.18
N GLU A 260 12.34 10.88 -19.46
CA GLU A 260 11.70 12.15 -19.84
C GLU A 260 10.22 12.18 -19.45
N ARG A 261 9.52 11.06 -19.65
CA ARG A 261 8.13 10.92 -19.22
C ARG A 261 8.02 10.99 -17.71
N PHE A 262 8.95 10.40 -16.96
CA PHE A 262 8.98 10.49 -15.50
C PHE A 262 9.01 11.95 -15.03
N VAL A 263 10.00 12.70 -15.51
CA VAL A 263 10.16 14.11 -15.15
C VAL A 263 8.95 14.93 -15.57
N LYS A 264 8.53 14.79 -16.83
CA LYS A 264 7.38 15.54 -17.36
C LYS A 264 6.08 15.23 -16.61
N THR A 265 5.83 13.97 -16.30
CA THR A 265 4.58 13.58 -15.65
C THR A 265 4.52 14.04 -14.21
N TYR A 266 5.57 13.79 -13.44
CA TYR A 266 5.47 13.97 -11.99
C TYR A 266 6.02 15.30 -11.48
N PHE A 267 6.81 16.03 -12.28
CA PHE A 267 7.42 17.29 -11.89
C PHE A 267 7.06 18.47 -12.82
N GLY A 268 6.15 18.22 -13.76
CA GLY A 268 5.75 19.22 -14.76
C GLY A 268 4.54 20.09 -14.40
N ASP A 269 3.74 19.70 -13.42
CA ASP A 269 2.45 20.33 -13.11
C ASP A 269 2.60 21.76 -12.53
N PHE A 270 3.56 21.95 -11.65
CA PHE A 270 3.73 23.22 -10.92
C PHE A 270 4.89 24.02 -11.50
N LYS A 271 4.59 24.97 -12.39
CA LYS A 271 5.60 25.80 -13.05
C LYS A 271 6.42 26.62 -12.03
N GLY A 272 7.73 26.52 -12.13
CA GLY A 272 8.67 27.25 -11.26
C GLY A 272 8.85 26.67 -9.86
N ARG A 273 8.23 25.52 -9.59
CA ARG A 273 8.38 24.82 -8.31
C ARG A 273 8.70 23.34 -8.55
N LEU A 274 9.84 22.88 -8.05
CA LEU A 274 10.23 21.48 -8.13
C LEU A 274 9.51 20.68 -7.04
N VAL A 275 8.41 20.03 -7.40
CA VAL A 275 7.62 19.17 -6.52
C VAL A 275 7.10 17.98 -7.30
N TYR A 276 6.99 16.85 -6.63
CA TYR A 276 6.33 15.66 -7.16
C TYR A 276 4.82 15.79 -6.99
N SER A 277 4.06 15.74 -8.09
CA SER A 277 2.60 15.73 -8.08
C SER A 277 2.09 14.30 -7.87
N THR A 278 1.22 14.10 -6.90
CA THR A 278 0.59 12.80 -6.67
C THR A 278 -0.64 12.59 -7.55
N PHE A 279 -1.17 13.64 -8.16
CA PHE A 279 -2.46 13.66 -8.85
C PHE A 279 -3.65 13.30 -7.94
N ASP A 280 -3.52 13.56 -6.66
CA ASP A 280 -4.60 13.37 -5.69
C ASP A 280 -4.99 14.70 -5.05
N TRP A 281 -6.29 14.90 -4.87
CA TRP A 281 -6.84 15.97 -4.07
C TRP A 281 -6.76 15.63 -2.60
N GLY A 282 -6.39 16.60 -1.78
CA GLY A 282 -6.43 16.50 -0.34
C GLY A 282 -6.89 17.77 0.34
N ILE A 283 -7.24 17.65 1.59
CA ILE A 283 -7.41 18.75 2.55
C ILE A 283 -6.63 18.42 3.81
N ARG A 284 -6.28 19.44 4.58
CA ARG A 284 -5.74 19.31 5.92
C ARG A 284 -6.62 20.13 6.86
N ASP A 285 -7.17 19.49 7.87
CA ASP A 285 -8.01 20.18 8.83
C ASP A 285 -7.21 21.06 9.82
N GLN A 286 -7.91 21.75 10.72
CA GLN A 286 -7.32 22.65 11.70
C GLN A 286 -6.47 21.94 12.75
N ASP A 287 -6.71 20.64 12.98
CA ASP A 287 -5.92 19.78 13.88
C ASP A 287 -4.68 19.21 13.17
N GLY A 288 -4.51 19.45 11.86
CA GLY A 288 -3.40 19.00 11.05
C GLY A 288 -3.58 17.63 10.39
N TYR A 289 -4.74 16.98 10.55
CA TYR A 289 -5.04 15.71 9.90
C TYR A 289 -5.33 15.89 8.41
N TYR A 290 -4.78 15.00 7.60
CA TYR A 290 -5.00 14.98 6.16
C TYR A 290 -6.18 14.10 5.79
N PHE A 291 -6.86 14.43 4.70
CA PHE A 291 -7.92 13.65 4.08
C PHE A 291 -7.69 13.63 2.58
N ILE A 292 -7.76 12.44 1.97
CA ILE A 292 -7.63 12.27 0.52
C ILE A 292 -9.04 12.22 -0.09
N LEU A 293 -9.26 13.06 -1.09
CA LEU A 293 -10.59 13.28 -1.67
C LEU A 293 -10.80 12.54 -2.99
N GLY A 294 -9.74 12.01 -3.59
CA GLY A 294 -9.75 11.33 -4.89
C GLY A 294 -8.76 11.91 -5.87
N ARG A 295 -8.81 11.44 -7.12
CA ARG A 295 -7.87 11.82 -8.18
C ARG A 295 -8.18 13.20 -8.77
N THR A 296 -7.13 13.92 -9.19
CA THR A 296 -7.29 15.19 -9.93
C THR A 296 -7.68 14.95 -11.38
N ASP A 297 -7.34 13.77 -11.92
CA ASP A 297 -7.57 13.37 -13.31
C ASP A 297 -8.83 12.49 -13.51
N ASP A 298 -9.59 12.21 -12.45
CA ASP A 298 -10.88 11.53 -12.56
C ASP A 298 -11.94 12.44 -13.14
N VAL A 299 -12.38 12.14 -14.36
CA VAL A 299 -13.52 12.81 -15.01
C VAL A 299 -14.81 12.08 -14.63
N ILE A 300 -15.63 12.69 -13.78
CA ILE A 300 -16.98 12.20 -13.51
C ILE A 300 -17.87 12.62 -14.67
N ASN A 301 -18.23 11.68 -15.53
CA ASN A 301 -19.28 11.90 -16.52
C ASN A 301 -20.63 11.93 -15.79
N VAL A 302 -21.18 13.13 -15.61
CA VAL A 302 -22.56 13.32 -15.15
C VAL A 302 -23.45 13.21 -16.39
N ALA A 303 -24.26 12.14 -16.47
CA ALA A 303 -25.26 11.94 -17.50
C ALA A 303 -26.50 12.81 -17.24
#